data_52af6e4487ea803d51cf219090b53d71
#
_entry.id   52af6e4487ea803d51cf219090b53d71
#
_cell.length_a   1.000
_cell.length_b   1.000
_cell.length_c   1.000
_cell.angle_alpha   90.00
_cell.angle_beta   90.00
_cell.angle_gamma   90.00
#
_symmetry.space_group_name_H-M   'P 1'
#
loop_
_entity.id
_entity.type
_entity.pdbx_description
1 polymer ?
#
loop_
_entity_poly.entity_id
_entity_poly.type
_entity_poly.pdbx_seq_one_letter_code
_entity_poly.pdbx_strand_id
1 'polypeptide(L)'
;ITLYRAIAMEEPDNRLPWVEIAKIQHDQLEDPEISMNTLRTALEEHHWPADDTAFFMGRIADIQLNSMNDKEACIAILEQIVETFPESQYSASATHKLNEIEKAQEQEAAV
;
A
#
# COMPACT_ATOMS: atom_id res chain seq x y z
N ILE A 1 19.31 4.02 1.55
CA ILE A 1 18.16 4.90 1.87
C ILE A 1 18.51 6.37 1.60
N THR A 2 19.66 6.82 2.03
CA THR A 2 20.05 8.23 1.83
C THR A 2 20.06 8.61 0.36
N LEU A 3 20.57 7.74 -0.53
CA LEU A 3 20.57 7.98 -1.97
C LEU A 3 19.15 8.08 -2.53
N TYR A 4 18.25 7.18 -2.11
CA TYR A 4 16.87 7.20 -2.58
C TYR A 4 16.13 8.45 -2.09
N ARG A 5 16.41 8.92 -0.88
CA ARG A 5 15.83 10.17 -0.38
C ARG A 5 16.27 11.37 -1.20
N ALA A 6 17.54 11.41 -1.60
CA ALA A 6 18.05 12.45 -2.49
C ALA A 6 17.35 12.44 -3.85
N ILE A 7 17.14 11.24 -4.43
CA ILE A 7 16.43 11.08 -5.70
C ILE A 7 14.96 11.52 -5.55
N ALA A 8 14.32 11.18 -4.44
CA ALA A 8 12.93 11.58 -4.19
C ALA A 8 12.79 13.11 -4.13
N MET A 9 13.78 13.81 -3.60
CA MET A 9 13.77 15.28 -3.55
C MET A 9 13.99 15.91 -4.93
N GLU A 10 14.84 15.30 -5.77
CA GLU A 10 15.13 15.80 -7.11
C GLU A 10 14.03 15.45 -8.12
N GLU A 11 13.35 14.33 -7.92
CA GLU A 11 12.32 13.81 -8.82
C GLU A 11 11.02 13.58 -8.04
N PRO A 12 10.32 14.67 -7.66
CA PRO A 12 9.14 14.55 -6.78
C PRO A 12 7.97 13.77 -7.41
N ASP A 13 7.93 13.66 -8.74
CA ASP A 13 6.87 12.92 -9.43
C ASP A 13 7.19 11.44 -9.61
N ASN A 14 8.38 11.01 -9.21
CA ASN A 14 8.82 9.62 -9.34
C ASN A 14 8.54 8.85 -8.05
N ARG A 15 7.63 7.87 -8.13
CA ARG A 15 7.26 7.06 -6.96
C ARG A 15 8.33 6.03 -6.58
N LEU A 16 9.21 5.65 -7.49
CA LEU A 16 10.19 4.58 -7.27
C LEU A 16 11.07 4.76 -6.04
N PRO A 17 11.66 5.96 -5.79
CA PRO A 17 12.50 6.12 -4.61
C PRO A 17 11.75 5.83 -3.30
N TRP A 18 10.50 6.25 -3.21
CA TRP A 18 9.66 6.00 -2.05
C TRP A 18 9.38 4.52 -1.85
N VAL A 19 9.07 3.83 -2.95
CA VAL A 19 8.80 2.39 -2.93
C VAL A 19 10.06 1.62 -2.51
N GLU A 20 11.23 2.00 -3.02
CA GLU A 20 12.49 1.34 -2.67
C GLU A 20 12.88 1.56 -1.22
N ILE A 21 12.68 2.77 -0.69
CA ILE A 21 12.92 3.04 0.74
C ILE A 21 12.02 2.15 1.59
N ALA A 22 10.72 2.13 1.29
CA ALA A 22 9.76 1.32 2.03
C ALA A 22 10.10 -0.17 1.98
N LYS A 23 10.53 -0.65 0.81
CA LYS A 23 10.92 -2.04 0.62
C LYS A 23 12.15 -2.40 1.46
N ILE A 24 13.17 -1.54 1.49
CA ILE A 24 14.35 -1.75 2.31
C ILE A 24 13.96 -1.80 3.80
N GLN A 25 13.12 -0.88 4.24
CA GLN A 25 12.67 -0.83 5.61
C GLN A 25 11.89 -2.09 6.01
N HIS A 26 11.06 -2.58 5.11
CA HIS A 26 10.27 -3.79 5.36
C HIS A 26 11.13 -5.06 5.33
N ASP A 27 11.92 -5.24 4.27
CA ASP A 27 12.62 -6.51 4.01
C ASP A 27 13.94 -6.63 4.74
N GLN A 28 14.74 -5.57 4.76
CA GLN A 28 16.09 -5.61 5.32
C GLN A 28 16.14 -5.16 6.77
N LEU A 29 15.35 -4.14 7.12
CA LEU A 29 15.30 -3.63 8.49
C LEU A 29 14.20 -4.30 9.31
N GLU A 30 13.38 -5.14 8.67
CA GLU A 30 12.28 -5.88 9.30
C GLU A 30 11.34 -4.99 10.11
N ASP A 31 11.07 -3.78 9.58
CA ASP A 31 10.21 -2.81 10.25
C ASP A 31 9.04 -2.41 9.35
N PRO A 32 7.96 -3.19 9.35
CA PRO A 32 6.80 -2.90 8.50
C PRO A 32 6.09 -1.60 8.88
N GLU A 33 6.12 -1.21 10.15
CA GLU A 33 5.49 0.03 10.59
C GLU A 33 6.18 1.26 10.00
N ILE A 34 7.51 1.31 10.03
CA ILE A 34 8.29 2.39 9.41
C ILE A 34 8.07 2.38 7.91
N SER A 35 8.02 1.20 7.29
CA SER A 35 7.74 1.06 5.86
C SER A 35 6.39 1.68 5.47
N MET A 36 5.33 1.38 6.23
CA MET A 36 4.01 2.00 6.01
C MET A 36 4.06 3.51 6.17
N ASN A 37 4.77 3.98 7.20
CA ASN A 37 4.88 5.42 7.47
C ASN A 37 5.59 6.15 6.33
N THR A 38 6.59 5.51 5.71
CA THR A 38 7.27 6.06 4.52
C THR A 38 6.28 6.24 3.38
N LEU A 39 5.45 5.23 3.11
CA LEU A 39 4.44 5.30 2.05
C LEU A 39 3.36 6.35 2.35
N ARG A 40 2.92 6.44 3.61
CA ARG A 40 1.97 7.47 4.02
C ARG A 40 2.56 8.88 3.88
N THR A 41 3.82 9.06 4.23
CA THR A 41 4.51 10.33 4.09
C THR A 41 4.58 10.75 2.62
N ALA A 42 4.86 9.81 1.72
CA ALA A 42 4.85 10.09 0.29
C ALA A 42 3.48 10.63 -0.15
N LEU A 43 2.39 9.98 0.30
CA LEU A 43 1.03 10.41 -0.04
C LEU A 43 0.69 11.80 0.51
N GLU A 44 1.17 12.10 1.71
CA GLU A 44 0.87 13.39 2.37
C GLU A 44 1.68 14.56 1.80
N GLU A 45 2.95 14.33 1.47
CA GLU A 45 3.86 15.40 1.07
C GLU A 45 3.79 15.75 -0.42
N HIS A 46 3.25 14.86 -1.25
CA HIS A 46 3.20 15.06 -2.69
C HIS A 46 1.80 14.83 -3.24
N HIS A 47 1.49 15.58 -4.30
CA HIS A 47 0.22 15.43 -5.00
C HIS A 47 0.40 14.46 -6.17
N TRP A 48 0.00 13.22 -5.96
CA TRP A 48 0.20 12.16 -6.95
C TRP A 48 -0.99 12.03 -7.90
N PRO A 49 -0.75 11.63 -9.17
CA PRO A 49 -1.84 11.18 -10.03
C PRO A 49 -2.62 10.02 -9.41
N ALA A 50 -3.84 9.80 -9.87
CA ALA A 50 -4.74 8.79 -9.31
C ALA A 50 -4.12 7.39 -9.27
N ASP A 51 -3.44 6.97 -10.34
CA ASP A 51 -2.81 5.64 -10.37
C ASP A 51 -1.69 5.50 -9.34
N ASP A 52 -0.87 6.53 -9.16
CA ASP A 52 0.20 6.49 -8.16
C ASP A 52 -0.37 6.45 -6.75
N THR A 53 -1.42 7.24 -6.49
CA THR A 53 -2.10 7.24 -5.20
C THR A 53 -2.67 5.86 -4.88
N ALA A 54 -3.38 5.26 -5.82
CA ALA A 54 -3.92 3.91 -5.64
C ALA A 54 -2.82 2.87 -5.45
N PHE A 55 -1.70 3.02 -6.15
CA PHE A 55 -0.54 2.14 -5.98
C PHE A 55 0.01 2.19 -4.55
N PHE A 56 0.26 3.39 -4.02
CA PHE A 56 0.75 3.54 -2.64
C PHE A 56 -0.24 2.96 -1.63
N MET A 57 -1.53 3.22 -1.82
CA MET A 57 -2.58 2.67 -0.95
C MET A 57 -2.58 1.14 -0.95
N GLY A 58 -2.45 0.55 -2.14
CA GLY A 58 -2.37 -0.90 -2.27
C GLY A 58 -1.18 -1.51 -1.56
N ARG A 59 -0.03 -0.84 -1.62
CA ARG A 59 1.18 -1.30 -0.91
C ARG A 59 1.00 -1.23 0.60
N ILE A 60 0.37 -0.18 1.10
CA ILE A 60 0.06 -0.06 2.53
C ILE A 60 -0.89 -1.19 2.95
N ALA A 61 -1.93 -1.46 2.16
CA ALA A 61 -2.87 -2.55 2.44
C ALA A 61 -2.16 -3.91 2.52
N ASP A 62 -1.22 -4.17 1.61
CA ASP A 62 -0.45 -5.42 1.62
C ASP A 62 0.36 -5.58 2.91
N ILE A 63 1.01 -4.51 3.36
CA ILE A 63 1.79 -4.54 4.59
C ILE A 63 0.87 -4.77 5.79
N GLN A 64 -0.28 -4.11 5.83
CA GLN A 64 -1.26 -4.28 6.92
C GLN A 64 -1.73 -5.73 7.01
N LEU A 65 -2.04 -6.34 5.88
CA LEU A 65 -2.54 -7.72 5.87
C LEU A 65 -1.44 -8.74 6.18
N ASN A 66 -0.31 -8.65 5.48
CA ASN A 66 0.70 -9.69 5.49
C ASN A 66 1.72 -9.56 6.61
N SER A 67 2.02 -8.33 7.05
CA SER A 67 3.07 -8.07 8.02
C SER A 67 2.56 -7.59 9.37
N MET A 68 1.45 -6.85 9.39
CA MET A 68 0.86 -6.32 10.63
C MET A 68 -0.31 -7.16 11.12
N ASN A 69 -0.77 -8.10 10.32
CA ASN A 69 -1.93 -8.94 10.61
C ASN A 69 -3.18 -8.08 10.96
N ASP A 70 -3.30 -6.94 10.30
CA ASP A 70 -4.40 -6.00 10.50
C ASP A 70 -5.36 -6.07 9.31
N LYS A 71 -6.20 -7.08 9.32
CA LYS A 71 -7.15 -7.37 8.25
C LYS A 71 -8.16 -6.24 8.07
N GLU A 72 -8.66 -5.68 9.16
CA GLU A 72 -9.67 -4.63 9.10
C GLU A 72 -9.15 -3.36 8.45
N ALA A 73 -7.92 -2.94 8.79
CA ALA A 73 -7.29 -1.78 8.17
C ALA A 73 -7.04 -2.02 6.68
N CYS A 74 -6.60 -3.22 6.32
CA CYS A 74 -6.40 -3.62 4.93
C CYS A 74 -7.71 -3.52 4.14
N ILE A 75 -8.80 -4.07 4.66
CA ILE A 75 -10.11 -4.03 4.02
C ILE A 75 -10.57 -2.59 3.79
N ALA A 76 -10.41 -1.73 4.80
CA ALA A 76 -10.81 -0.33 4.71
C ALA A 76 -10.08 0.39 3.56
N ILE A 77 -8.77 0.16 3.41
CA ILE A 77 -7.99 0.77 2.34
C ILE A 77 -8.38 0.21 0.97
N LEU A 78 -8.56 -1.11 0.86
CA LEU A 78 -8.98 -1.73 -0.41
C LEU A 78 -10.34 -1.22 -0.87
N GLU A 79 -11.29 -1.08 0.05
CA GLU A 79 -12.61 -0.52 -0.25
C GLU A 79 -12.49 0.95 -0.71
N GLN A 80 -11.59 1.71 -0.09
CA GLN A 80 -11.35 3.10 -0.47
C GLN A 80 -10.77 3.21 -1.89
N ILE A 81 -9.87 2.31 -2.28
CA ILE A 81 -9.32 2.26 -3.64
C ILE A 81 -10.45 2.04 -4.66
N VAL A 82 -11.30 1.07 -4.41
CA VAL A 82 -12.43 0.74 -5.31
C VAL A 82 -13.39 1.92 -5.43
N GLU A 83 -13.70 2.55 -4.31
CA GLU A 83 -14.65 3.67 -4.28
C GLU A 83 -14.09 4.94 -4.92
N THR A 84 -12.81 5.26 -4.64
CA THR A 84 -12.20 6.52 -5.07
C THR A 84 -11.64 6.44 -6.49
N PHE A 85 -11.11 5.28 -6.88
CA PHE A 85 -10.42 5.10 -8.16
C PHE A 85 -11.01 3.92 -8.96
N PRO A 86 -12.33 3.91 -9.25
CA PRO A 86 -12.97 2.73 -9.87
C PRO A 86 -12.46 2.39 -11.26
N GLU A 87 -11.88 3.37 -11.98
CA GLU A 87 -11.35 3.16 -13.32
C GLU A 87 -9.90 2.67 -13.32
N SER A 88 -9.25 2.62 -12.16
CA SER A 88 -7.86 2.21 -12.03
C SER A 88 -7.70 0.69 -12.12
N GLN A 89 -6.58 0.23 -12.69
CA GLN A 89 -6.20 -1.19 -12.62
C GLN A 89 -6.08 -1.67 -11.17
N TYR A 90 -5.74 -0.78 -10.24
CA TYR A 90 -5.60 -1.13 -8.83
C TYR A 90 -6.96 -1.37 -8.16
N SER A 91 -8.05 -0.81 -8.70
CA SER A 91 -9.40 -1.12 -8.24
C SER A 91 -9.76 -2.58 -8.53
N ALA A 92 -9.41 -3.09 -9.71
CA ALA A 92 -9.64 -4.49 -10.04
C ALA A 92 -8.84 -5.42 -9.10
N SER A 93 -7.57 -5.08 -8.85
CA SER A 93 -6.73 -5.83 -7.91
C SER A 93 -7.29 -5.78 -6.49
N ALA A 94 -7.77 -4.62 -6.04
CA ALA A 94 -8.36 -4.46 -4.71
C ALA A 94 -9.63 -5.28 -4.56
N THR A 95 -10.48 -5.31 -5.58
CA THR A 95 -11.70 -6.13 -5.60
C THR A 95 -11.36 -7.62 -5.47
N HIS A 96 -10.36 -8.06 -6.22
CA HIS A 96 -9.91 -9.45 -6.16
C HIS A 96 -9.42 -9.82 -4.75
N LYS A 97 -8.62 -8.97 -4.13
CA LYS A 97 -8.13 -9.20 -2.76
C LYS A 97 -9.25 -9.19 -1.73
N LEU A 98 -10.21 -8.28 -1.87
CA LEU A 98 -11.38 -8.26 -0.99
C LEU A 98 -12.16 -9.56 -1.06
N ASN A 99 -12.34 -10.10 -2.26
CA ASN A 99 -13.02 -11.38 -2.46
C ASN A 99 -12.24 -12.54 -1.82
N GLU A 100 -10.92 -12.54 -1.95
CA GLU A 100 -10.08 -13.56 -1.33
C GLU A 100 -10.15 -13.51 0.21
N ILE A 101 -10.14 -12.32 0.78
CA ILE A 101 -10.26 -12.13 2.23
C ILE A 101 -11.63 -12.62 2.71
N GLU A 102 -12.70 -12.29 1.99
CA GLU A 102 -14.06 -12.73 2.31
C GLU A 102 -14.16 -14.25 2.28
N LYS A 103 -13.60 -14.89 1.25
CA LYS A 103 -13.59 -16.36 1.15
C LYS A 103 -12.85 -17.01 2.31
N ALA A 104 -11.70 -16.44 2.70
CA ALA A 104 -10.92 -16.95 3.81
C ALA A 104 -11.71 -16.85 5.13
N GLN A 105 -12.44 -15.74 5.33
CA GLN A 105 -13.30 -15.55 6.50
C GLN A 105 -14.46 -16.55 6.52
N GLU A 106 -15.07 -16.81 5.38
CA GLU A 106 -16.14 -17.82 5.25
C GLU A 106 -15.63 -19.21 5.59
N GLN A 107 -14.42 -19.57 5.11
CA GLN A 107 -13.81 -20.85 5.39
C GLN A 107 -13.49 -21.00 6.89
N GLU A 108 -13.00 -19.96 7.53
CA GLU A 108 -12.76 -19.94 8.97
C GLU A 108 -14.07 -20.11 9.75
N ALA A 109 -15.13 -19.44 9.31
CA ALA A 109 -16.44 -19.54 9.96
C ALA A 109 -17.08 -20.91 9.78
N ALA A 110 -16.76 -21.63 8.70
CA ALA A 110 -17.31 -22.95 8.41
C ALA A 110 -16.65 -24.06 9.23
N VAL A 111 -15.51 -23.80 9.83
CA VAL A 111 -14.81 -24.75 10.71
C VAL A 111 -15.28 -24.62 12.14
#